data_110f57ec68eb184268481b6bc2392dc4
#
_entry.id   110f57ec68eb184268481b6bc2392dc4
#
_cell.length_a   1.000
_cell.length_b   1.000
_cell.length_c   1.000
_cell.angle_alpha   90.00
_cell.angle_beta   90.00
_cell.angle_gamma   90.00
#
_symmetry.space_group_name_H-M   'P 1'
#
loop_
_entity.id
_entity.type
_entity.pdbx_description
1 polymer ?
#
loop_
_entity_poly.entity_id
_entity_poly.type
_entity_poly.pdbx_seq_one_letter_code
_entity_poly.pdbx_strand_id
1 'polypeptide(L)'
;MQSISPEIIFRGNSAWEKALPEITNLTKSPLLLGRSIYTNDLRNKIFKDLKNQNLKANFTNLQFDCCYEDISRVKNIISNNNNDSVIAAGGGKVLDSGKYIAESLNIPCITVPLSAST
;
A
#
# COMPACT_ATOMS: atom_id res chain seq x y z
N MET A 1 -2.37 -16.75 18.48
CA MET A 1 -1.77 -15.99 18.28
C MET A 1 -2.10 -15.21 17.46
N GLN A 2 -1.96 -14.53 17.21
CA GLN A 2 -2.25 -13.91 16.32
C GLN A 2 -1.34 -13.66 15.51
N SER A 3 -1.47 -13.89 14.45
CA SER A 3 -0.61 -13.45 13.59
C SER A 3 -0.91 -12.09 13.31
N ILE A 4 -0.03 -11.27 13.55
CA ILE A 4 -0.17 -9.91 13.24
C ILE A 4 0.54 -9.68 11.95
N SER A 5 -0.16 -9.09 11.00
CA SER A 5 0.47 -8.73 9.74
C SER A 5 1.60 -7.76 10.03
N PRO A 6 2.79 -7.98 9.50
CA PRO A 6 3.88 -7.04 9.72
C PRO A 6 3.55 -5.67 9.18
N GLU A 7 3.91 -4.66 9.95
CA GLU A 7 3.78 -3.29 9.51
C GLU A 7 5.18 -2.71 9.38
N ILE A 8 5.52 -2.25 8.20
CA ILE A 8 6.81 -1.66 7.93
C ILE A 8 6.61 -0.22 7.49
N ILE A 9 7.31 0.69 8.11
CA ILE A 9 7.17 2.12 7.82
C ILE A 9 8.47 2.64 7.21
N PHE A 10 8.35 3.27 6.06
CA PHE A 10 9.49 3.89 5.40
C PHE A 10 9.27 5.38 5.28
N ARG A 11 10.31 6.15 5.50
CA ARG A 11 10.23 7.60 5.45
C ARG A 11 11.34 8.14 4.57
N GLY A 12 10.96 9.10 3.71
CA GLY A 12 11.92 9.74 2.85
C GLY A 12 12.24 8.92 1.60
N ASN A 13 12.83 9.59 0.62
CA ASN A 13 13.06 8.97 -0.68
C ASN A 13 14.11 7.87 -0.61
N SER A 14 15.18 8.11 0.14
CA SER A 14 16.23 7.10 0.22
C SER A 14 15.78 5.89 1.03
N ALA A 15 14.86 6.09 1.98
CA ALA A 15 14.32 4.96 2.74
C ALA A 15 13.53 4.02 1.83
N TRP A 16 12.72 4.57 0.91
CA TRP A 16 11.97 3.75 -0.02
C TRP A 16 12.92 2.93 -0.91
N GLU A 17 13.94 3.58 -1.46
CA GLU A 17 14.87 2.89 -2.34
C GLU A 17 15.63 1.78 -1.63
N LYS A 18 16.02 2.04 -0.38
CA LYS A 18 16.70 1.03 0.42
C LYS A 18 15.78 -0.13 0.79
N ALA A 19 14.49 0.15 0.88
CA ALA A 19 13.52 -0.85 1.28
C ALA A 19 13.10 -1.78 0.16
N LEU A 20 13.27 -1.37 -1.09
CA LEU A 20 12.80 -2.16 -2.23
C LEU A 20 13.26 -3.63 -2.21
N PRO A 21 14.53 -3.93 -1.90
CA PRO A 21 14.92 -5.36 -1.84
C PRO A 21 14.17 -6.12 -0.77
N GLU A 22 13.90 -5.51 0.38
CA GLU A 22 13.13 -6.16 1.43
C GLU A 22 11.70 -6.38 1.01
N ILE A 23 11.12 -5.41 0.31
CA ILE A 23 9.74 -5.50 -0.17
C ILE A 23 9.62 -6.66 -1.16
N THR A 24 10.59 -6.83 -2.05
CA THR A 24 10.53 -7.93 -3.01
C THR A 24 10.60 -9.29 -2.33
N ASN A 25 11.17 -9.35 -1.13
CA ASN A 25 11.18 -10.60 -0.36
C ASN A 25 9.87 -10.83 0.38
N LEU A 26 9.12 -9.77 0.66
CA LEU A 26 7.88 -9.88 1.43
C LEU A 26 6.65 -10.13 0.58
N THR A 27 6.67 -9.71 -0.68
CA THR A 27 5.47 -9.72 -1.49
C THR A 27 5.80 -10.02 -2.95
N LYS A 28 4.88 -10.66 -3.62
CA LYS A 28 4.96 -10.89 -5.07
C LYS A 28 3.90 -10.10 -5.81
N SER A 29 2.81 -9.76 -5.16
CA SER A 29 1.67 -9.13 -5.80
C SER A 29 1.07 -8.08 -4.87
N PRO A 30 1.73 -6.93 -4.70
CA PRO A 30 1.23 -5.90 -3.79
C PRO A 30 0.12 -5.08 -4.42
N LEU A 31 -0.82 -4.64 -3.58
CA LEU A 31 -1.78 -3.62 -3.97
C LEU A 31 -1.29 -2.28 -3.40
N LEU A 32 -1.07 -1.32 -4.27
CA LEU A 32 -0.70 0.03 -3.85
C LEU A 32 -1.97 0.84 -3.62
N LEU A 33 -2.15 1.31 -2.39
CA LEU A 33 -3.33 2.07 -1.99
C LEU A 33 -2.95 3.53 -1.79
N GLY A 34 -3.74 4.42 -2.35
CA GLY A 34 -3.54 5.85 -2.21
C GLY A 34 -4.86 6.59 -2.15
N ARG A 35 -4.80 7.90 -2.19
CA ARG A 35 -6.02 8.71 -2.18
C ARG A 35 -5.82 10.10 -2.79
N SER A 36 -4.90 10.87 -2.23
CA SER A 36 -4.76 12.28 -2.59
C SER A 36 -4.09 12.48 -3.93
N ILE A 37 -4.63 13.38 -4.74
CA ILE A 37 -3.98 13.74 -6.00
C ILE A 37 -2.65 14.46 -5.76
N TYR A 38 -2.50 15.09 -4.59
CA TYR A 38 -1.27 15.83 -4.29
C TYR A 38 -0.05 14.92 -4.08
N THR A 39 -0.28 13.64 -3.78
CA THR A 39 0.80 12.68 -3.64
C THR A 39 0.87 11.72 -4.81
N ASN A 40 0.13 12.00 -5.87
CA ASN A 40 0.00 11.08 -7.00
C ASN A 40 1.34 10.82 -7.69
N ASP A 41 2.17 11.85 -7.84
CA ASP A 41 3.46 11.68 -8.51
C ASP A 41 4.37 10.74 -7.71
N LEU A 42 4.35 10.86 -6.38
CA LEU A 42 5.14 9.99 -5.53
C LEU A 42 4.65 8.54 -5.61
N ARG A 43 3.33 8.36 -5.62
CA ARG A 43 2.77 7.01 -5.75
C ARG A 43 3.06 6.42 -7.13
N ASN A 44 3.04 7.23 -8.17
CA ASN A 44 3.39 6.75 -9.51
C ASN A 44 4.84 6.26 -9.55
N LYS A 45 5.74 6.95 -8.86
CA LYS A 45 7.12 6.50 -8.77
C LYS A 45 7.22 5.18 -8.02
N ILE A 46 6.50 5.06 -6.91
CA ILE A 46 6.46 3.82 -6.14
C ILE A 46 5.95 2.68 -7.01
N PHE A 47 4.85 2.90 -7.73
CA PHE A 47 4.27 1.88 -8.59
C PHE A 47 5.25 1.44 -9.67
N LYS A 48 5.91 2.40 -10.31
CA LYS A 48 6.89 2.11 -11.34
C LYS A 48 8.04 1.29 -10.78
N ASP A 49 8.52 1.65 -9.59
CA ASP A 49 9.60 0.91 -8.94
C ASP A 49 9.19 -0.53 -8.63
N LEU A 50 7.95 -0.73 -8.19
CA LEU A 50 7.45 -2.07 -7.93
C LEU A 50 7.40 -2.89 -9.22
N LYS A 51 6.91 -2.31 -10.31
CA LYS A 51 6.86 -3.02 -11.58
C LYS A 51 8.25 -3.34 -12.09
N ASN A 52 9.21 -2.46 -11.85
CA ASN A 52 10.60 -2.70 -12.26
C ASN A 52 11.23 -3.86 -11.50
N GLN A 53 10.68 -4.23 -10.34
CA GLN A 53 11.14 -5.38 -9.57
C GLN A 53 10.43 -6.66 -9.99
N ASN A 54 9.68 -6.63 -11.08
CA ASN A 54 8.92 -7.78 -11.60
C ASN A 54 7.82 -8.25 -10.66
N LEU A 55 7.30 -7.36 -9.84
CA LEU A 55 6.17 -7.66 -8.98
C LEU A 55 4.87 -7.46 -9.75
N LYS A 56 3.88 -8.29 -9.44
CA LYS A 56 2.55 -8.15 -10.03
C LYS A 56 1.76 -7.14 -9.24
N ALA A 57 2.13 -5.88 -9.37
CA ALA A 57 1.52 -4.81 -8.61
C ALA A 57 0.31 -4.25 -9.36
N ASN A 58 -0.71 -3.90 -8.59
CA ASN A 58 -1.80 -3.07 -9.11
C ASN A 58 -2.06 -1.98 -8.09
N PHE A 59 -2.88 -1.00 -8.45
CA PHE A 59 -3.13 0.10 -7.53
C PHE A 59 -4.60 0.49 -7.59
N THR A 60 -5.05 1.10 -6.50
CA THR A 60 -6.36 1.74 -6.45
C THR A 60 -6.30 2.87 -5.44
N ASN A 61 -7.23 3.79 -5.57
CA ASN A 61 -7.32 4.91 -4.64
C ASN A 61 -8.61 4.81 -3.84
N LEU A 62 -8.55 5.26 -2.60
CA LEU A 62 -9.75 5.47 -1.81
C LEU A 62 -10.55 6.59 -2.45
N GLN A 63 -11.85 6.38 -2.60
CA GLN A 63 -12.73 7.37 -3.23
C GLN A 63 -13.47 8.21 -2.18
N PHE A 64 -13.59 7.68 -0.98
CA PHE A 64 -14.30 8.35 0.11
C PHE A 64 -13.44 8.34 1.36
N ASP A 65 -13.97 8.79 2.47
CA ASP A 65 -13.21 8.88 3.72
C ASP A 65 -13.37 7.61 4.54
N CYS A 66 -12.69 6.53 4.11
CA CYS A 66 -12.68 5.28 4.87
C CYS A 66 -14.07 4.73 5.15
N CYS A 67 -14.99 4.87 4.21
CA CYS A 67 -16.33 4.32 4.41
C CYS A 67 -16.35 2.84 4.09
N TYR A 68 -17.39 2.17 4.54
CA TYR A 68 -17.53 0.74 4.36
C TYR A 68 -17.45 0.34 2.88
N GLU A 69 -18.09 1.11 2.01
CA GLU A 69 -18.10 0.81 0.58
C GLU A 69 -16.71 0.83 -0.01
N ASP A 70 -15.89 1.79 0.42
CA ASP A 70 -14.53 1.90 -0.06
C ASP A 70 -13.69 0.70 0.39
N ILE A 71 -13.82 0.34 1.66
CA ILE A 71 -13.10 -0.79 2.23
C ILE A 71 -13.50 -2.08 1.51
N SER A 72 -14.80 -2.30 1.32
CA SER A 72 -15.30 -3.49 0.61
C SER A 72 -14.79 -3.56 -0.82
N ARG A 73 -14.80 -2.42 -1.51
CA ARG A 73 -14.34 -2.37 -2.89
C ARG A 73 -12.87 -2.75 -2.99
N VAL A 74 -12.03 -2.21 -2.09
CA VAL A 74 -10.61 -2.51 -2.11
C VAL A 74 -10.36 -3.97 -1.76
N LYS A 75 -11.08 -4.52 -0.80
CA LYS A 75 -10.95 -5.92 -0.44
C LYS A 75 -11.31 -6.84 -1.61
N ASN A 76 -12.33 -6.46 -2.38
CA ASN A 76 -12.70 -7.22 -3.58
C ASN A 76 -11.61 -7.16 -4.65
N ILE A 77 -10.98 -5.99 -4.82
CA ILE A 77 -9.88 -5.85 -5.76
C ILE A 77 -8.73 -6.77 -5.35
N ILE A 78 -8.40 -6.79 -4.07
CA ILE A 78 -7.34 -7.65 -3.55
C ILE A 78 -7.65 -9.12 -3.84
N SER A 79 -8.88 -9.55 -3.57
CA SER A 79 -9.28 -10.92 -3.81
C SER A 79 -9.22 -11.28 -5.29
N ASN A 80 -9.71 -10.40 -6.15
CA ASN A 80 -9.76 -10.67 -7.59
C ASN A 80 -8.38 -10.71 -8.21
N ASN A 81 -7.43 -9.99 -7.66
CA ASN A 81 -6.07 -9.94 -8.19
C ASN A 81 -5.10 -10.83 -7.43
N ASN A 82 -5.57 -11.53 -6.42
CA ASN A 82 -4.73 -12.39 -5.58
C ASN A 82 -3.56 -11.62 -4.99
N ASN A 83 -3.81 -10.38 -4.57
CA ASN A 83 -2.76 -9.60 -3.93
C ASN A 83 -2.37 -10.24 -2.60
N ASP A 84 -1.09 -10.24 -2.30
CA ASP A 84 -0.58 -10.85 -1.08
C ASP A 84 -0.12 -9.81 -0.07
N SER A 85 -0.27 -8.53 -0.37
CA SER A 85 0.11 -7.46 0.55
C SER A 85 -0.58 -6.17 0.16
N VAL A 86 -0.58 -5.21 1.08
CA VAL A 86 -1.04 -3.86 0.82
C VAL A 86 0.12 -2.91 1.08
N ILE A 87 0.40 -2.04 0.13
CA ILE A 87 1.34 -0.94 0.32
C ILE A 87 0.50 0.33 0.37
N ALA A 88 0.36 0.91 1.56
CA ALA A 88 -0.43 2.11 1.75
C ALA A 88 0.49 3.33 1.70
N ALA A 89 0.31 4.18 0.71
CA ALA A 89 1.18 5.33 0.48
C ALA A 89 0.36 6.60 0.49
N GLY A 90 0.55 7.44 1.48
CA GLY A 90 -0.21 8.68 1.59
C GLY A 90 -0.25 9.22 3.00
N GLY A 91 -1.30 9.95 3.30
CA GLY A 91 -1.52 10.52 4.63
C GLY A 91 -2.19 9.54 5.57
N GLY A 92 -2.58 10.06 6.75
CA GLY A 92 -3.06 9.21 7.84
C GLY A 92 -4.23 8.32 7.48
N LYS A 93 -5.21 8.84 6.74
CA LYS A 93 -6.38 8.04 6.38
C LYS A 93 -6.04 6.87 5.46
N VAL A 94 -5.11 7.09 4.54
CA VAL A 94 -4.65 6.03 3.66
C VAL A 94 -3.91 4.96 4.45
N LEU A 95 -3.02 5.40 5.35
CA LEU A 95 -2.23 4.46 6.15
C LEU A 95 -3.14 3.63 7.05
N ASP A 96 -4.09 4.28 7.71
CA ASP A 96 -5.01 3.59 8.62
C ASP A 96 -5.90 2.62 7.85
N SER A 97 -6.41 3.04 6.70
CA SER A 97 -7.25 2.17 5.88
C SER A 97 -6.48 0.95 5.39
N GLY A 98 -5.24 1.18 4.95
CA GLY A 98 -4.41 0.08 4.49
C GLY A 98 -4.13 -0.94 5.57
N LYS A 99 -3.83 -0.47 6.78
CA LYS A 99 -3.60 -1.36 7.90
C LYS A 99 -4.86 -2.17 8.24
N TYR A 100 -6.01 -1.50 8.26
CA TYR A 100 -7.26 -2.16 8.56
C TYR A 100 -7.59 -3.25 7.53
N ILE A 101 -7.46 -2.90 6.25
CA ILE A 101 -7.75 -3.83 5.16
C ILE A 101 -6.82 -5.05 5.23
N ALA A 102 -5.53 -4.79 5.37
CA ALA A 102 -4.54 -5.86 5.42
C ALA A 102 -4.78 -6.78 6.62
N GLU A 103 -5.05 -6.19 7.79
CA GLU A 103 -5.31 -6.97 8.98
C GLU A 103 -6.55 -7.84 8.81
N SER A 104 -7.61 -7.29 8.24
CA SER A 104 -8.84 -8.05 8.07
C SER A 104 -8.68 -9.19 7.07
N LEU A 105 -7.72 -9.09 6.16
CA LEU A 105 -7.43 -10.15 5.18
C LEU A 105 -6.23 -11.00 5.58
N ASN A 106 -5.62 -10.66 6.70
CA ASN A 106 -4.47 -11.40 7.24
C ASN A 106 -3.29 -11.42 6.27
N ILE A 107 -3.02 -10.26 5.67
CA ILE A 107 -1.86 -10.08 4.79
C ILE A 107 -1.02 -8.92 5.31
N PRO A 108 0.26 -8.87 4.94
CA PRO A 108 1.13 -7.79 5.42
C PRO A 108 0.75 -6.42 4.88
N CYS A 109 1.03 -5.39 5.67
CA CYS A 109 0.83 -4.01 5.26
C CYS A 109 2.16 -3.27 5.36
N ILE A 110 2.52 -2.61 4.27
CA ILE A 110 3.69 -1.75 4.24
C ILE A 110 3.17 -0.32 4.16
N THR A 111 3.55 0.51 5.11
CA THR A 111 3.10 1.90 5.12
C THR A 111 4.21 2.82 4.67
N VAL A 112 3.87 3.70 3.74
CA VAL A 112 4.80 4.69 3.19
C VAL A 112 4.17 6.06 3.38
N PRO A 113 4.47 6.74 4.50
CA PRO A 113 3.90 8.07 4.73
C PRO A 113 4.41 9.05 3.67
N LEU A 114 3.47 9.72 3.02
CA LEU A 114 3.78 10.73 2.03
C LEU A 114 3.18 12.05 2.48
N SER A 115 3.88 13.13 2.20
CA SER A 115 3.40 14.46 2.53
C SER A 115 3.38 15.30 1.27
N ALA A 116 2.24 15.93 1.01
CA ALA A 116 2.10 16.89 -0.07
C ALA A 116 2.62 18.25 0.32
N SER A 117 2.72 18.52 1.61
CA SER A 117 3.26 19.79 2.09
C SER A 117 4.73 19.62 2.38
N THR A 118 5.49 20.59 2.02
CA THR A 118 6.93 20.57 2.25
C THR A 118 7.31 21.55 3.33
#